data_e2e2244eccd96c48dc7013b466d38404
#
_entry.id   e2e2244eccd96c48dc7013b466d38404
#
_cell.length_a   1.000
_cell.length_b   1.000
_cell.length_c   1.000
_cell.angle_alpha   90.00
_cell.angle_beta   90.00
_cell.angle_gamma   90.00
#
_symmetry.space_group_name_H-M   'P 1'
#
loop_
_entity.id
_entity.type
_entity.pdbx_description
1 polymer ?
#
loop_
_entity_poly.entity_id
_entity_poly.type
_entity_poly.pdbx_seq_one_letter_code
_entity_poly.pdbx_strand_id
1 'polypeptide(L)' 'MKVPNILQFIIQTAEEGGYTAEAVGFSIHTEGNTLDETVSNIKEAVECHFGGEETKRHPVPIMVNFAMPSMA' A
#
# COMPACT_ATOMS: atom_id res chain seq x y z
N MET A 1 14.24 -0.72 -13.28
CA MET A 1 14.05 -0.25 -11.89
C MET A 1 14.19 -1.43 -10.93
N LYS A 2 14.90 -1.23 -9.85
CA LYS A 2 15.13 -2.29 -8.91
C LYS A 2 13.92 -2.44 -7.95
N VAL A 3 13.39 -3.65 -7.86
CA VAL A 3 12.27 -3.94 -6.99
C VAL A 3 12.80 -4.23 -5.58
N PRO A 4 12.24 -3.62 -4.54
CA PRO A 4 12.72 -3.85 -3.19
C PRO A 4 12.36 -5.25 -2.68
N ASN A 5 13.06 -5.69 -1.64
CA ASN A 5 12.80 -7.00 -1.03
C ASN A 5 11.48 -7.03 -0.27
N ILE A 6 11.06 -5.88 0.22
CA ILE A 6 9.80 -5.76 0.97
C ILE A 6 9.30 -4.34 0.84
N LEU A 7 8.00 -4.18 0.77
CA LEU A 7 7.35 -2.89 0.77
C LEU A 7 6.50 -2.77 2.02
N GLN A 8 6.61 -1.64 2.70
CA GLN A 8 5.81 -1.38 3.88
C GLN A 8 4.82 -0.26 3.57
N PHE A 9 3.56 -0.51 3.85
CA PHE A 9 2.51 0.49 3.70
C PHE A 9 1.89 0.79 5.04
N ILE A 10 1.51 2.04 5.22
CA ILE A 10 0.80 2.49 6.42
C ILE A 10 -0.61 2.89 6.00
N ILE A 11 -1.61 2.28 6.62
CA ILE A 11 -3.00 2.58 6.35
C ILE A 11 -3.55 3.45 7.46
N GLN A 12 -4.25 4.51 7.08
CA GLN A 12 -4.89 5.43 8.01
C GLN A 12 -6.34 5.62 7.62
N THR A 13 -7.18 5.97 8.58
CA THR A 13 -8.54 6.35 8.27
C THR A 13 -8.55 7.74 7.66
N ALA A 14 -9.43 7.94 6.68
CA ALA A 14 -9.60 9.24 6.05
C ALA A 14 -10.72 10.02 6.75
N GLU A 15 -10.61 11.34 6.79
CA GLU A 15 -11.61 12.17 7.43
C GLU A 15 -13.01 12.03 6.81
N GLU A 16 -13.03 11.82 5.50
CA GLU A 16 -14.29 11.72 4.77
C GLU A 16 -14.85 10.30 4.73
N GLY A 17 -14.21 9.39 5.42
CA GLY A 17 -14.56 7.98 5.39
C GLY A 17 -13.60 7.20 4.51
N GLY A 18 -13.54 5.90 4.73
CA GLY A 18 -12.61 5.06 4.01
C GLY A 18 -11.21 5.11 4.57
N TYR A 19 -10.24 4.69 3.76
CA TYR A 19 -8.85 4.54 4.21
C TYR A 19 -7.90 5.06 3.15
N THR A 20 -6.74 5.52 3.61
CA THR A 20 -5.63 5.88 2.73
C THR A 20 -4.45 5.01 3.07
N ALA A 21 -3.62 4.72 2.09
CA ALA A 21 -2.43 3.90 2.26
C ALA A 21 -1.25 4.56 1.59
N GLU A 22 -0.11 4.54 2.25
CA GLU A 22 1.09 5.18 1.75
C GLU A 22 2.29 4.29 1.98
N ALA A 23 3.15 4.15 0.97
CA ALA A 23 4.36 3.35 1.07
C ALA A 23 5.43 4.13 1.81
N VAL A 24 6.19 3.40 2.63
CA VAL A 24 7.34 3.98 3.32
C VAL A 24 8.52 3.96 2.36
N GLY A 25 9.08 5.13 2.08
CA GLY A 25 10.26 5.23 1.22
C GLY A 25 10.00 5.27 -0.28
N PHE A 26 8.74 5.26 -0.69
CA PHE A 26 8.37 5.33 -2.10
C PHE A 26 7.18 6.26 -2.28
N SER A 27 7.10 6.87 -3.45
CA SER A 27 5.98 7.75 -3.77
C SER A 27 4.80 6.94 -4.32
N ILE A 28 4.30 6.04 -3.50
CA ILE A 28 3.17 5.20 -3.84
C ILE A 28 2.09 5.43 -2.78
N HIS A 29 0.91 5.84 -3.22
CA HIS A 29 -0.22 5.97 -2.30
C HIS A 29 -1.50 5.57 -3.00
N THR A 30 -2.45 5.12 -2.22
CA THR A 30 -3.75 4.72 -2.74
C THR A 30 -4.80 4.90 -1.64
N GLU A 31 -6.03 4.58 -1.98
CA GLU A 31 -7.13 4.69 -1.02
C GLU A 31 -8.19 3.66 -1.35
N GLY A 32 -9.13 3.48 -0.45
CA GLY A 32 -10.24 2.58 -0.65
C GLY A 32 -11.34 2.86 0.37
N ASN A 33 -12.53 2.36 0.11
CA ASN A 33 -13.67 2.55 1.00
C ASN A 33 -13.68 1.56 2.16
N THR A 34 -13.08 0.40 1.96
CA THR A 34 -12.96 -0.64 2.98
C THR A 34 -11.50 -1.07 3.08
N LEU A 35 -11.15 -1.79 4.15
CA LEU A 35 -9.80 -2.32 4.28
C LEU A 35 -9.47 -3.29 3.15
N ASP A 36 -10.40 -4.18 2.82
CA ASP A 36 -10.18 -5.13 1.74
C ASP A 36 -9.94 -4.43 0.40
N GLU A 37 -10.72 -3.41 0.12
CA GLU A 37 -10.55 -2.64 -1.10
C GLU A 37 -9.21 -1.91 -1.11
N THR A 38 -8.83 -1.33 0.03
CA THR A 38 -7.57 -0.62 0.15
C THR A 38 -6.39 -1.55 -0.08
N VAL A 39 -6.42 -2.75 0.51
CA VAL A 39 -5.37 -3.74 0.32
C VAL A 39 -5.29 -4.17 -1.14
N SER A 40 -6.42 -4.39 -1.78
CA SER A 40 -6.46 -4.74 -3.20
C SER A 40 -5.85 -3.61 -4.05
N ASN A 41 -6.17 -2.37 -3.72
CA ASN A 41 -5.64 -1.21 -4.44
C ASN A 41 -4.15 -1.04 -4.20
N ILE A 42 -3.65 -1.41 -3.02
CA ILE A 42 -2.21 -1.41 -2.75
C ILE A 42 -1.50 -2.35 -3.72
N LYS A 43 -2.02 -3.55 -3.90
CA LYS A 43 -1.41 -4.52 -4.81
C LYS A 43 -1.36 -3.99 -6.24
N GLU A 44 -2.45 -3.40 -6.70
CA GLU A 44 -2.49 -2.80 -8.03
C GLU A 44 -1.51 -1.64 -8.17
N ALA A 45 -1.42 -0.80 -7.15
CA ALA A 45 -0.51 0.33 -7.17
C ALA A 45 0.94 -0.12 -7.24
N VAL A 46 1.29 -1.18 -6.53
CA VAL A 46 2.64 -1.74 -6.55
C VAL A 46 2.95 -2.29 -7.93
N GLU A 47 2.04 -3.06 -8.51
CA GLU A 47 2.24 -3.60 -9.84
C GLU A 47 2.41 -2.50 -10.87
N CYS A 48 1.62 -1.44 -10.76
CA CYS A 48 1.70 -0.32 -11.68
C CYS A 48 3.02 0.43 -11.54
N HIS A 49 3.49 0.60 -10.31
CA HIS A 49 4.70 1.35 -10.04
C HIS A 49 5.97 0.62 -10.50
N PHE A 50 6.04 -0.68 -10.28
CA PHE A 50 7.24 -1.47 -10.60
C PHE A 50 7.13 -2.26 -11.91
N GLY A 51 6.00 -2.14 -12.61
CA GLY A 51 5.79 -2.90 -13.83
C GLY A 51 5.20 -4.28 -13.54
N GLY A 52 4.08 -4.58 -14.18
CA GLY A 52 3.31 -5.78 -13.86
C GLY A 52 4.05 -7.09 -14.05
N GLU A 53 4.86 -7.19 -15.12
CA GLU A 53 5.59 -8.43 -15.38
C GLU A 53 6.65 -8.72 -14.34
N GLU A 54 7.36 -7.68 -13.91
CA GLU A 54 8.42 -7.84 -12.93
C GLU A 54 7.85 -8.31 -11.60
N THR A 55 6.74 -7.73 -11.17
CA THR A 55 6.13 -8.12 -9.90
C THR A 55 5.48 -9.48 -9.96
N LYS A 56 5.06 -9.94 -11.14
CA LYS A 56 4.53 -11.29 -11.28
C LYS A 56 5.62 -12.35 -11.20
N ARG A 57 6.81 -12.04 -11.72
CA ARG A 57 7.94 -12.97 -11.64
C ARG A 57 8.53 -13.02 -10.25
N HIS A 58 8.60 -11.86 -9.62
CA HIS A 58 9.22 -11.71 -8.30
C HIS A 58 8.28 -10.92 -7.42
N PRO A 59 7.24 -11.59 -6.90
CA PRO A 59 6.27 -10.90 -6.03
C PRO A 59 6.97 -10.23 -4.86
N VAL A 60 6.64 -8.98 -4.62
CA VAL A 60 7.23 -8.24 -3.51
C VAL A 60 6.35 -8.44 -2.28
N PRO A 61 6.92 -8.93 -1.17
CA PRO A 61 6.15 -9.02 0.07
C PRO A 61 5.71 -7.62 0.50
N ILE A 62 4.44 -7.48 0.84
CA ILE A 62 3.88 -6.21 1.27
C ILE A 62 3.48 -6.34 2.72
N MET A 63 4.06 -5.48 3.56
CA MET A 63 3.72 -5.40 4.96
C MET A 63 2.78 -4.22 5.14
N VAL A 64 1.66 -4.45 5.77
CA VAL A 64 0.67 -3.41 6.00
C VAL A 64 0.55 -3.15 7.49
N ASN A 65 0.78 -1.91 7.90
CA ASN A 65 0.60 -1.48 9.27
C ASN A 65 -0.55 -0.49 9.33
N PHE A 66 -1.41 -0.67 10.31
CA PHE A 66 -2.53 0.22 10.51
C PHE A 66 -2.14 1.29 11.53
N ALA A 67 -2.14 2.54 11.11
CA ALA A 67 -1.82 3.63 12.01
C ALA A 67 -3.04 3.98 12.84
N MET A 68 -2.98 3.69 14.13
CA MET A 68 -4.06 4.02 15.05
C MET A 68 -3.86 5.44 15.57
N PRO A 69 -4.93 6.23 15.66
CA PRO A 69 -4.81 7.55 16.24
C PRO A 69 -4.41 7.44 17.72
N SER A 70 -3.61 8.38 18.16
CA SER A 70 -3.19 8.40 19.56
C SER A 70 -4.39 8.68 20.45
N MET A 71 -4.50 7.88 21.50
CA MET A 71 -5.58 8.02 22.46
C MET A 71 -5.08 8.60 23.77
N ALA A 72 -4.13 9.47 23.67
CA ALA A 72 -3.57 10.08 24.86
C ALA A 72 -4.60 10.80 25.72
#